data_b44f43d7e2ff7b2e82282b0f42393b2c
#
_entry.id   b44f43d7e2ff7b2e82282b0f42393b2c
#
_cell.length_a   1.000
_cell.length_b   1.000
_cell.length_c   1.000
_cell.angle_alpha   90.00
_cell.angle_beta   90.00
_cell.angle_gamma   90.00
#
_symmetry.space_group_name_H-M   'P 1'
#
loop_
_entity.id
_entity.type
_entity.pdbx_description
1 polymer ?
#
loop_
_entity_poly.entity_id
_entity_poly.type
_entity_poly.pdbx_seq_one_letter_code
_entity_poly.pdbx_strand_id
1 'polypeptide(L)'
;RSNLSGFASRYFASTKQGLDPSVEHIRFEDSSVFDDRNPENTLSFKELVKLAFMERVNMGERGFYRTPKINFNRDIEKGEPFFYYTTGAAVSEVLIDRFTGYLKLERSDLLMDIGESINPGIDRGQIIGGFIQGVGWVTNEDLRYSDKGELLSYSPTTYKIPNIQDIPDVFNLETIENPYHKINVQQSKAVGEPPLMLCLSVWIAVKHAL
;
A
#
# COMPACT_ATOMS: atom_id res chain seq x y z
N ARG A 1 4.12 17.10 15.74
CA ARG A 1 5.00 17.03 16.91
C ARG A 1 5.45 18.43 17.36
N SER A 2 5.99 19.26 16.47
CA SER A 2 6.53 20.60 16.84
C SER A 2 5.53 21.48 17.59
N ASN A 3 4.29 21.58 17.15
CA ASN A 3 3.25 22.38 17.79
C ASN A 3 2.90 21.90 19.21
N LEU A 4 2.80 20.57 19.39
CA LEU A 4 2.58 19.99 20.72
C LEU A 4 3.78 20.15 21.63
N SER A 5 5.01 20.02 21.14
CA SER A 5 6.21 20.28 21.92
C SER A 5 6.30 21.76 22.36
N GLY A 6 5.95 22.69 21.47
CA GLY A 6 5.89 24.11 21.79
C GLY A 6 4.80 24.46 22.82
N PHE A 7 3.65 23.79 22.76
CA PHE A 7 2.62 23.92 23.77
C PHE A 7 3.06 23.33 25.12
N ALA A 8 3.60 22.09 25.12
CA ALA A 8 4.05 21.41 26.31
C ALA A 8 5.15 22.21 27.04
N SER A 9 6.11 22.80 26.31
CA SER A 9 7.17 23.60 26.92
C SER A 9 6.62 24.81 27.67
N ARG A 10 5.66 25.52 27.10
CA ARG A 10 4.98 26.65 27.78
C ARG A 10 4.15 26.20 28.98
N TYR A 11 3.44 25.09 28.83
CA TYR A 11 2.64 24.53 29.91
C TYR A 11 3.50 24.14 31.11
N PHE A 12 4.57 23.39 30.91
CA PHE A 12 5.46 22.99 31.99
C PHE A 12 6.21 24.19 32.63
N ALA A 13 6.59 25.18 31.83
CA ALA A 13 7.18 26.40 32.36
C ALA A 13 6.16 27.22 33.19
N SER A 14 4.89 27.24 32.85
CA SER A 14 3.85 27.94 33.61
C SER A 14 3.46 27.24 34.90
N THR A 15 3.64 25.93 34.99
CA THR A 15 3.31 25.12 36.16
C THR A 15 4.44 25.06 37.18
N LYS A 16 5.64 25.54 36.82
CA LYS A 16 6.78 25.64 37.76
C LYS A 16 7.49 26.98 37.63
N GLN A 17 7.71 27.61 38.78
CA GLN A 17 8.54 28.82 38.87
C GLN A 17 10.00 28.49 38.50
N GLY A 18 10.57 29.24 37.57
CA GLY A 18 12.00 29.23 37.23
C GLY A 18 12.45 28.40 36.05
N LEU A 19 11.52 27.79 35.30
CA LEU A 19 11.86 27.15 34.02
C LEU A 19 11.47 28.04 32.85
N ASP A 20 12.43 28.34 31.97
CA ASP A 20 12.11 28.97 30.70
C ASP A 20 11.55 27.93 29.74
N PRO A 21 10.54 28.31 28.90
CA PRO A 21 10.03 27.41 27.90
C PRO A 21 11.09 26.96 26.89
N SER A 22 11.34 25.66 26.82
CA SER A 22 12.29 25.08 25.86
C SER A 22 11.76 23.78 25.27
N VAL A 23 11.63 23.77 23.95
CA VAL A 23 11.15 22.60 23.19
C VAL A 23 12.16 21.47 23.21
N GLU A 24 13.43 21.76 23.34
CA GLU A 24 14.54 20.80 23.32
C GLU A 24 14.50 19.82 24.50
N HIS A 25 13.91 20.26 25.62
CA HIS A 25 13.76 19.47 26.83
C HIS A 25 12.48 18.66 26.94
N ILE A 26 11.56 18.79 25.97
CA ILE A 26 10.30 18.04 25.98
C ILE A 26 10.50 16.63 25.43
N ARG A 27 10.18 15.64 26.25
CA ARG A 27 10.23 14.21 25.92
C ARG A 27 8.83 13.65 25.80
N PHE A 28 8.68 12.72 24.84
CA PHE A 28 7.46 11.93 24.61
C PHE A 28 7.88 10.46 24.69
N GLU A 29 7.59 9.83 25.80
CA GLU A 29 7.99 8.46 26.10
C GLU A 29 6.84 7.71 26.78
N ASP A 30 6.59 6.48 26.42
CA ASP A 30 5.60 5.57 27.03
C ASP A 30 4.23 6.21 27.25
N SER A 31 3.69 6.90 26.23
CA SER A 31 2.43 7.64 26.30
C SER A 31 2.43 8.79 27.31
N SER A 32 3.58 9.21 27.78
CA SER A 32 3.78 10.32 28.72
C SER A 32 4.54 11.46 28.05
N VAL A 33 4.37 12.66 28.59
CA VAL A 33 5.07 13.87 28.16
C VAL A 33 5.58 14.61 29.38
N PHE A 34 6.87 14.99 29.36
CA PHE A 34 7.52 15.68 30.45
C PHE A 34 8.65 16.58 29.95
N ASP A 35 9.10 17.49 30.81
CA ASP A 35 10.34 18.25 30.63
C ASP A 35 11.46 17.50 31.33
N ASP A 36 12.55 17.13 30.60
CA ASP A 36 13.63 16.31 31.15
C ASP A 36 14.43 17.02 32.27
N ARG A 37 14.26 18.32 32.41
CA ARG A 37 14.83 19.08 33.56
C ARG A 37 14.01 18.87 34.85
N ASN A 38 12.79 18.30 34.69
CA ASN A 38 11.90 18.01 35.82
C ASN A 38 10.99 16.82 35.52
N PRO A 39 11.52 15.60 35.44
CA PRO A 39 10.80 14.39 35.00
C PRO A 39 9.61 14.00 35.91
N GLU A 40 9.59 14.47 37.17
CA GLU A 40 8.48 14.18 38.08
C GLU A 40 7.16 14.90 37.69
N ASN A 41 7.26 16.01 36.95
CA ASN A 41 6.11 16.71 36.43
C ASN A 41 5.73 16.17 35.05
N THR A 42 4.91 15.12 35.02
CA THR A 42 4.54 14.37 33.80
C THR A 42 3.05 14.51 33.54
N LEU A 43 2.69 14.65 32.27
CA LEU A 43 1.31 14.50 31.75
C LEU A 43 1.22 13.24 30.92
N SER A 44 0.04 12.60 30.91
CA SER A 44 -0.23 11.64 29.85
C SER A 44 -0.36 12.37 28.51
N PHE A 45 0.01 11.70 27.40
CA PHE A 45 -0.16 12.25 26.07
C PHE A 45 -1.61 12.66 25.78
N LYS A 46 -2.57 11.86 26.30
CA LYS A 46 -4.00 12.14 26.17
C LYS A 46 -4.42 13.46 26.86
N GLU A 47 -3.91 13.70 28.05
CA GLU A 47 -4.16 14.95 28.79
C GLU A 47 -3.54 16.14 28.07
N LEU A 48 -2.29 16.03 27.60
CA LEU A 48 -1.64 17.08 26.83
C LEU A 48 -2.46 17.44 25.59
N VAL A 49 -2.93 16.44 24.83
CA VAL A 49 -3.74 16.65 23.62
C VAL A 49 -5.06 17.35 23.97
N LYS A 50 -5.72 16.96 25.08
CA LYS A 50 -6.95 17.61 25.55
C LYS A 50 -6.70 19.08 25.90
N LEU A 51 -5.63 19.38 26.63
CA LEU A 51 -5.27 20.75 26.99
C LEU A 51 -4.93 21.58 25.75
N ALA A 52 -4.13 21.02 24.84
CA ALA A 52 -3.79 21.67 23.58
C ALA A 52 -5.04 21.96 22.71
N PHE A 53 -6.01 21.05 22.69
CA PHE A 53 -7.28 21.25 22.01
C PHE A 53 -8.08 22.41 22.60
N MET A 54 -8.18 22.48 23.93
CA MET A 54 -8.89 23.55 24.64
C MET A 54 -8.22 24.92 24.40
N GLU A 55 -6.91 24.96 24.32
CA GLU A 55 -6.11 26.16 24.01
C GLU A 55 -6.02 26.45 22.48
N ARG A 56 -6.79 25.73 21.64
CA ARG A 56 -6.87 25.92 20.20
C ARG A 56 -5.52 25.82 19.49
N VAL A 57 -4.63 24.95 19.98
CA VAL A 57 -3.36 24.66 19.34
C VAL A 57 -3.62 23.91 18.03
N ASN A 58 -2.96 24.33 16.93
CA ASN A 58 -3.03 23.60 15.69
C ASN A 58 -2.34 22.24 15.84
N MET A 59 -3.11 21.16 15.79
CA MET A 59 -2.61 19.77 15.85
C MET A 59 -2.59 19.08 14.48
N GLY A 60 -3.05 19.77 13.44
CA GLY A 60 -2.97 19.30 12.06
C GLY A 60 -1.61 19.60 11.46
N GLU A 61 -1.12 18.68 10.62
CA GLU A 61 0.11 18.86 9.86
C GLU A 61 -0.06 18.28 8.45
N ARG A 62 0.63 18.85 7.49
CA ARG A 62 0.68 18.35 6.12
C ARG A 62 2.06 17.77 5.83
N GLY A 63 2.11 16.44 5.63
CA GLY A 63 3.29 15.78 5.11
C GLY A 63 3.40 15.91 3.60
N PHE A 64 4.60 16.15 3.10
CA PHE A 64 4.90 16.15 1.68
C PHE A 64 6.17 15.36 1.41
N TYR A 65 6.09 14.43 0.47
CA TYR A 65 7.23 13.68 -0.01
C TYR A 65 7.41 13.92 -1.52
N ARG A 66 8.58 14.40 -1.90
CA ARG A 66 8.96 14.50 -3.30
C ARG A 66 9.85 13.32 -3.66
N THR A 67 9.35 12.47 -4.55
CA THR A 67 10.14 11.33 -5.05
C THR A 67 11.43 11.84 -5.72
N PRO A 68 12.61 11.39 -5.23
CA PRO A 68 13.88 11.87 -5.77
C PRO A 68 14.17 11.29 -7.15
N LYS A 69 15.03 11.97 -7.91
CA LYS A 69 15.60 11.50 -9.19
C LYS A 69 14.62 11.24 -10.33
N ILE A 70 13.32 11.40 -10.15
CA ILE A 70 12.38 11.25 -11.26
C ILE A 70 12.50 12.47 -12.18
N ASN A 71 12.76 12.20 -13.45
CA ASN A 71 12.73 13.17 -14.52
C ASN A 71 12.32 12.48 -15.83
N PHE A 72 11.51 13.13 -16.62
CA PHE A 72 11.12 12.65 -17.94
C PHE A 72 10.74 13.82 -18.83
N ASN A 73 11.43 13.95 -19.95
CA ASN A 73 11.08 14.92 -20.98
C ASN A 73 10.21 14.23 -22.04
N ARG A 74 8.95 14.63 -22.14
CA ARG A 74 7.96 14.04 -23.05
C ARG A 74 8.24 14.31 -24.52
N ASP A 75 8.85 15.45 -24.85
CA ASP A 75 9.07 15.89 -26.23
C ASP A 75 10.16 15.05 -26.92
N ILE A 76 11.13 14.60 -26.16
CA ILE A 76 12.24 13.76 -26.66
C ILE A 76 12.21 12.33 -26.11
N GLU A 77 11.17 11.99 -25.33
CA GLU A 77 10.94 10.68 -24.73
C GLU A 77 12.16 10.13 -23.98
N LYS A 78 12.87 11.02 -23.26
CA LYS A 78 14.09 10.65 -22.50
C LYS A 78 13.99 11.08 -21.04
N GLY A 79 14.58 10.27 -20.17
CA GLY A 79 14.68 10.52 -18.75
C GLY A 79 14.56 9.25 -17.92
N GLU A 80 14.42 9.43 -16.59
CA GLU A 80 14.23 8.37 -15.61
C GLU A 80 12.83 8.56 -14.97
N PRO A 81 11.74 8.00 -15.58
CA PRO A 81 10.38 8.20 -15.10
C PRO A 81 10.06 7.36 -13.86
N PHE A 82 10.86 6.33 -13.55
CA PHE A 82 10.61 5.39 -12.47
C PHE A 82 11.71 5.47 -11.40
N PHE A 83 11.29 5.48 -10.15
CA PHE A 83 12.22 5.54 -9.02
C PHE A 83 12.74 4.17 -8.58
N TYR A 84 11.90 3.15 -8.72
CA TYR A 84 12.21 1.74 -8.45
C TYR A 84 11.29 0.84 -9.27
N TYR A 85 11.61 -0.44 -9.25
CA TYR A 85 10.78 -1.48 -9.87
C TYR A 85 10.35 -2.48 -8.80
N THR A 86 9.11 -2.95 -8.93
CA THR A 86 8.60 -4.09 -8.19
C THR A 86 8.76 -5.33 -9.06
N THR A 87 9.50 -6.31 -8.59
CA THR A 87 9.76 -7.56 -9.31
C THR A 87 8.97 -8.70 -8.67
N GLY A 88 8.58 -9.67 -9.48
CA GLY A 88 7.90 -10.86 -9.00
C GLY A 88 7.93 -11.97 -10.03
N ALA A 89 7.54 -13.15 -9.59
CA ALA A 89 7.36 -14.33 -10.44
C ALA A 89 6.05 -15.01 -10.08
N ALA A 90 5.40 -15.61 -11.08
CA ALA A 90 4.20 -16.40 -10.87
C ALA A 90 4.24 -17.65 -11.73
N VAL A 91 3.72 -18.74 -11.17
CA VAL A 91 3.47 -19.99 -11.90
C VAL A 91 2.01 -20.37 -11.67
N SER A 92 1.30 -20.69 -12.75
CA SER A 92 -0.11 -21.06 -12.68
C SER A 92 -0.36 -22.36 -13.43
N GLU A 93 -1.32 -23.14 -12.91
CA GLU A 93 -1.81 -24.37 -13.49
C GLU A 93 -3.30 -24.23 -13.78
N VAL A 94 -3.70 -24.56 -15.00
CA VAL A 94 -5.10 -24.46 -15.45
C VAL A 94 -5.58 -25.80 -15.98
N LEU A 95 -6.86 -26.06 -15.80
CA LEU A 95 -7.59 -27.15 -16.42
C LEU A 95 -8.60 -26.57 -17.40
N ILE A 96 -8.59 -27.06 -18.65
CA ILE A 96 -9.57 -26.66 -19.68
C ILE A 96 -10.35 -27.88 -20.11
N ASP A 97 -11.66 -27.84 -19.93
CA ASP A 97 -12.56 -28.84 -20.51
C ASP A 97 -12.66 -28.62 -22.03
N ARG A 98 -12.09 -29.54 -22.78
CA ARG A 98 -12.01 -29.47 -24.24
C ARG A 98 -13.37 -29.51 -24.96
N PHE A 99 -14.43 -29.92 -24.29
CA PHE A 99 -15.77 -30.01 -24.88
C PHE A 99 -16.61 -28.78 -24.59
N THR A 100 -16.49 -28.21 -23.41
CA THR A 100 -17.26 -27.06 -22.97
C THR A 100 -16.52 -25.74 -23.06
N GLY A 101 -15.17 -25.79 -23.11
CA GLY A 101 -14.31 -24.61 -22.99
C GLY A 101 -14.23 -24.07 -21.55
N TYR A 102 -14.79 -24.78 -20.56
CA TYR A 102 -14.71 -24.34 -19.17
C TYR A 102 -13.27 -24.33 -18.70
N LEU A 103 -12.85 -23.19 -18.18
CA LEU A 103 -11.52 -22.96 -17.59
C LEU A 103 -11.62 -23.00 -16.07
N LYS A 104 -10.76 -23.79 -15.43
CA LYS A 104 -10.53 -23.79 -14.00
C LYS A 104 -9.08 -23.46 -13.71
N LEU A 105 -8.84 -22.48 -12.85
CA LEU A 105 -7.53 -22.20 -12.28
C LEU A 105 -7.31 -23.13 -11.08
N GLU A 106 -6.43 -24.13 -11.24
CA GLU A 106 -6.19 -25.15 -10.22
C GLU A 106 -5.20 -24.67 -9.17
N ARG A 107 -4.12 -24.02 -9.61
CA ARG A 107 -3.02 -23.60 -8.74
C ARG A 107 -2.40 -22.30 -9.20
N SER A 108 -1.98 -21.48 -8.23
CA SER A 108 -1.10 -20.34 -8.47
C SER A 108 -0.10 -20.17 -7.33
N ASP A 109 1.16 -20.06 -7.69
CA ASP A 109 2.28 -19.78 -6.79
C ASP A 109 2.84 -18.40 -7.16
N LEU A 110 2.80 -17.47 -6.21
CA LEU A 110 3.23 -16.09 -6.39
C LEU A 110 4.41 -15.78 -5.48
N LEU A 111 5.42 -15.12 -6.03
CA LEU A 111 6.56 -14.58 -5.29
C LEU A 111 6.76 -13.13 -5.69
N MET A 112 6.84 -12.20 -4.73
CA MET A 112 6.88 -10.78 -5.03
C MET A 112 7.80 -10.00 -4.08
N ASP A 113 8.62 -9.10 -4.64
CA ASP A 113 9.43 -8.15 -3.90
C ASP A 113 8.63 -6.88 -3.62
N ILE A 114 8.14 -6.75 -2.40
CA ILE A 114 7.40 -5.57 -1.91
C ILE A 114 8.27 -4.64 -1.04
N GLY A 115 9.58 -4.89 -0.95
CA GLY A 115 10.44 -4.24 0.04
C GLY A 115 10.06 -4.67 1.46
N GLU A 116 10.20 -3.76 2.42
CA GLU A 116 9.71 -3.98 3.78
C GLU A 116 8.18 -3.86 3.84
N SER A 117 7.52 -4.85 4.38
CA SER A 117 6.07 -4.83 4.55
C SER A 117 5.66 -3.83 5.64
N ILE A 118 4.78 -2.90 5.32
CA ILE A 118 4.22 -1.96 6.30
C ILE A 118 3.14 -2.66 7.13
N ASN A 119 2.33 -3.51 6.49
CA ASN A 119 1.29 -4.31 7.12
C ASN A 119 1.12 -5.63 6.37
N PRO A 120 1.68 -6.74 6.86
CA PRO A 120 1.68 -8.03 6.15
C PRO A 120 0.28 -8.53 5.76
N GLY A 121 -0.72 -8.28 6.61
CA GLY A 121 -2.11 -8.67 6.32
C GLY A 121 -2.71 -7.90 5.14
N ILE A 122 -2.51 -6.58 5.11
CA ILE A 122 -2.96 -5.72 4.02
C ILE A 122 -2.18 -6.02 2.75
N ASP A 123 -0.86 -6.11 2.83
CA ASP A 123 0.01 -6.36 1.67
C ASP A 123 -0.34 -7.69 0.99
N ARG A 124 -0.55 -8.75 1.79
CA ARG A 124 -1.05 -10.03 1.29
C ARG A 124 -2.39 -9.88 0.57
N GLY A 125 -3.32 -9.15 1.16
CA GLY A 125 -4.64 -8.88 0.57
C GLY A 125 -4.54 -8.12 -0.75
N GLN A 126 -3.65 -7.14 -0.87
CA GLN A 126 -3.41 -6.39 -2.11
C GLN A 126 -2.83 -7.27 -3.21
N ILE A 127 -1.86 -8.14 -2.89
CA ILE A 127 -1.25 -9.02 -3.88
C ILE A 127 -2.28 -10.02 -4.42
N ILE A 128 -3.04 -10.66 -3.54
CA ILE A 128 -4.10 -11.60 -3.92
C ILE A 128 -5.17 -10.89 -4.77
N GLY A 129 -5.65 -9.74 -4.30
CA GLY A 129 -6.69 -8.98 -4.99
C GLY A 129 -6.24 -8.50 -6.37
N GLY A 130 -5.04 -7.96 -6.49
CA GLY A 130 -4.47 -7.53 -7.76
C GLY A 130 -4.29 -8.70 -8.74
N PHE A 131 -3.77 -9.84 -8.27
CA PHE A 131 -3.64 -11.04 -9.09
C PHE A 131 -4.99 -11.55 -9.61
N ILE A 132 -5.98 -11.71 -8.74
CA ILE A 132 -7.32 -12.20 -9.12
C ILE A 132 -8.02 -11.21 -10.07
N GLN A 133 -7.87 -9.91 -9.86
CA GLN A 133 -8.33 -8.91 -10.81
C GLN A 133 -7.69 -9.14 -12.19
N GLY A 134 -6.40 -9.39 -12.23
CA GLY A 134 -5.69 -9.71 -13.47
C GLY A 134 -6.16 -11.01 -14.10
N VAL A 135 -6.48 -12.05 -13.29
CA VAL A 135 -7.08 -13.30 -13.81
C VAL A 135 -8.36 -13.00 -14.54
N GLY A 136 -9.24 -12.18 -14.00
CA GLY A 136 -10.45 -11.74 -14.68
C GLY A 136 -10.17 -11.09 -16.03
N TRP A 137 -9.22 -10.16 -16.04
CA TRP A 137 -8.81 -9.46 -17.25
C TRP A 137 -8.35 -10.41 -18.37
N VAL A 138 -7.61 -11.48 -18.04
CA VAL A 138 -7.09 -12.41 -19.05
C VAL A 138 -8.00 -13.61 -19.34
N THR A 139 -9.13 -13.75 -18.65
CA THR A 139 -10.02 -14.93 -18.78
C THR A 139 -11.47 -14.56 -19.09
N ASN A 140 -12.24 -14.00 -18.14
CA ASN A 140 -13.69 -13.89 -18.21
C ASN A 140 -14.22 -12.46 -18.42
N GLU A 141 -13.40 -11.44 -18.32
CA GLU A 141 -13.82 -10.08 -18.62
C GLU A 141 -13.84 -9.85 -20.14
N ASP A 142 -15.01 -9.46 -20.68
CA ASP A 142 -15.23 -9.31 -22.12
C ASP A 142 -16.04 -8.03 -22.40
N LEU A 143 -15.42 -7.10 -23.12
CA LEU A 143 -16.06 -5.87 -23.57
C LEU A 143 -16.71 -6.11 -24.93
N ARG A 144 -18.05 -6.15 -24.94
CA ARG A 144 -18.84 -6.36 -26.15
C ARG A 144 -19.53 -5.09 -26.60
N TYR A 145 -19.43 -4.83 -27.89
CA TYR A 145 -20.08 -3.69 -28.55
C TYR A 145 -21.05 -4.15 -29.60
N SER A 146 -22.15 -3.40 -29.80
CA SER A 146 -23.03 -3.57 -30.93
C SER A 146 -22.36 -3.08 -32.22
N ASP A 147 -22.96 -3.42 -33.38
CA ASP A 147 -22.50 -2.90 -34.67
C ASP A 147 -22.57 -1.37 -34.76
N LYS A 148 -23.31 -0.72 -33.87
CA LYS A 148 -23.44 0.74 -33.78
C LYS A 148 -22.44 1.36 -32.78
N GLY A 149 -21.57 0.57 -32.14
CA GLY A 149 -20.62 1.02 -31.15
C GLY A 149 -21.18 1.20 -29.73
N GLU A 150 -22.37 0.71 -29.42
CA GLU A 150 -22.97 0.75 -28.09
C GLU A 150 -22.34 -0.34 -27.21
N LEU A 151 -21.90 -0.01 -26.02
CA LEU A 151 -21.36 -0.98 -25.08
C LEU A 151 -22.48 -1.87 -24.53
N LEU A 152 -22.43 -3.16 -24.80
CA LEU A 152 -23.42 -4.16 -24.35
C LEU A 152 -23.09 -4.73 -22.96
N SER A 153 -21.81 -4.80 -22.62
CA SER A 153 -21.31 -5.29 -21.32
C SER A 153 -21.13 -4.15 -20.30
N TYR A 154 -22.20 -3.42 -20.00
CA TYR A 154 -22.16 -2.21 -19.15
C TYR A 154 -22.67 -2.42 -17.72
N SER A 155 -23.01 -3.64 -17.35
CA SER A 155 -23.59 -3.92 -16.03
C SER A 155 -23.00 -5.21 -15.42
N PRO A 156 -23.09 -5.41 -14.08
CA PRO A 156 -22.61 -6.64 -13.44
C PRO A 156 -23.25 -7.94 -13.97
N THR A 157 -24.39 -7.84 -14.64
CA THR A 157 -25.04 -9.00 -15.27
C THR A 157 -24.45 -9.36 -16.63
N THR A 158 -23.85 -8.41 -17.31
CA THR A 158 -23.31 -8.57 -18.68
C THR A 158 -21.78 -8.50 -18.73
N TYR A 159 -21.15 -7.80 -17.78
CA TYR A 159 -19.70 -7.76 -17.60
C TYR A 159 -19.32 -8.58 -16.37
N LYS A 160 -18.64 -9.70 -16.57
CA LYS A 160 -18.27 -10.62 -15.50
C LYS A 160 -16.87 -10.34 -15.00
N ILE A 161 -16.76 -10.22 -13.68
CA ILE A 161 -15.49 -10.19 -12.96
C ILE A 161 -15.32 -11.50 -12.17
N PRO A 162 -14.11 -11.87 -11.76
CA PRO A 162 -13.89 -13.02 -10.90
C PRO A 162 -14.70 -12.93 -9.61
N ASN A 163 -15.16 -14.07 -9.14
CA ASN A 163 -15.84 -14.24 -7.86
C ASN A 163 -15.07 -15.23 -6.98
N ILE A 164 -15.61 -15.58 -5.83
CA ILE A 164 -14.93 -16.47 -4.87
C ILE A 164 -14.67 -17.89 -5.42
N GLN A 165 -15.42 -18.33 -6.44
CA GLN A 165 -15.23 -19.65 -7.05
C GLN A 165 -14.10 -19.68 -8.09
N ASP A 166 -13.63 -18.50 -8.52
CA ASP A 166 -12.55 -18.37 -9.50
C ASP A 166 -11.16 -18.33 -8.83
N ILE A 167 -11.12 -18.37 -7.49
CA ILE A 167 -9.88 -18.49 -6.72
C ILE A 167 -9.32 -19.91 -6.91
N PRO A 168 -8.02 -20.09 -7.18
CA PRO A 168 -7.43 -21.42 -7.35
C PRO A 168 -7.52 -22.25 -6.07
N ASP A 169 -7.68 -23.57 -6.21
CA ASP A 169 -7.74 -24.50 -5.09
C ASP A 169 -6.45 -24.48 -4.25
N VAL A 170 -5.31 -24.29 -4.93
CA VAL A 170 -4.00 -24.10 -4.29
C VAL A 170 -3.48 -22.70 -4.60
N PHE A 171 -3.39 -21.86 -3.57
CA PHE A 171 -2.94 -20.48 -3.74
C PHE A 171 -1.82 -20.14 -2.75
N ASN A 172 -0.60 -20.18 -3.22
CA ASN A 172 0.57 -19.86 -2.43
C ASN A 172 1.05 -18.45 -2.75
N LEU A 173 1.44 -17.71 -1.72
CA LEU A 173 2.00 -16.38 -1.84
C LEU A 173 3.12 -16.21 -0.83
N GLU A 174 4.28 -15.86 -1.35
CA GLU A 174 5.44 -15.45 -0.58
C GLU A 174 5.97 -14.09 -1.03
N THR A 175 6.59 -13.38 -0.12
CA THR A 175 7.26 -12.12 -0.39
C THR A 175 8.77 -12.30 -0.27
N ILE A 176 9.52 -11.64 -1.16
CA ILE A 176 10.98 -11.64 -1.12
C ILE A 176 11.43 -10.66 -0.07
N GLU A 177 12.23 -11.09 0.88
CA GLU A 177 12.97 -10.20 1.76
C GLU A 177 14.05 -9.46 0.96
N ASN A 178 13.96 -8.13 0.90
CA ASN A 178 14.91 -7.31 0.17
C ASN A 178 15.56 -6.27 1.08
N PRO A 179 16.62 -6.65 1.82
CA PRO A 179 17.30 -5.75 2.75
C PRO A 179 18.06 -4.62 2.07
N TYR A 180 18.19 -4.65 0.75
CA TYR A 180 18.90 -3.63 -0.02
C TYR A 180 18.01 -2.48 -0.49
N HIS A 181 16.71 -2.63 -0.40
CA HIS A 181 15.76 -1.58 -0.79
C HIS A 181 15.63 -0.52 0.31
N LYS A 182 16.59 0.41 0.38
CA LYS A 182 16.65 1.46 1.42
C LYS A 182 16.30 2.86 0.92
N ILE A 183 15.80 2.97 -0.29
CA ILE A 183 15.61 4.27 -0.95
C ILE A 183 14.24 4.89 -0.72
N ASN A 184 13.22 4.09 -0.41
CA ASN A 184 11.86 4.56 -0.14
C ASN A 184 11.62 4.84 1.35
N VAL A 185 10.59 5.65 1.61
CA VAL A 185 10.03 5.80 2.95
C VAL A 185 9.57 4.43 3.45
N GLN A 186 9.94 4.08 4.69
CA GLN A 186 9.69 2.76 5.29
C GLN A 186 10.28 1.58 4.50
N GLN A 187 11.15 1.82 3.52
CA GLN A 187 11.80 0.79 2.70
C GLN A 187 10.79 -0.11 1.94
N SER A 188 9.53 0.30 1.83
CA SER A 188 8.47 -0.43 1.13
C SER A 188 8.47 -0.14 -0.36
N LYS A 189 7.89 -1.05 -1.14
CA LYS A 189 7.57 -0.87 -2.56
C LYS A 189 6.06 -0.85 -2.77
N ALA A 190 5.62 -0.42 -3.95
CA ALA A 190 4.22 -0.48 -4.32
C ALA A 190 3.73 -1.93 -4.36
N VAL A 191 2.55 -2.17 -3.80
CA VAL A 191 1.94 -3.49 -3.67
C VAL A 191 0.52 -3.55 -4.24
N GLY A 192 -0.11 -2.41 -4.50
CA GLY A 192 -1.49 -2.35 -4.97
C GLY A 192 -1.67 -2.74 -6.43
N GLU A 193 -0.90 -2.15 -7.34
CA GLU A 193 -1.04 -2.35 -8.80
C GLU A 193 -0.12 -3.42 -9.39
N PRO A 194 1.17 -3.54 -8.98
CA PRO A 194 2.10 -4.47 -9.62
C PRO A 194 1.66 -5.94 -9.67
N PRO A 195 0.93 -6.48 -8.67
CA PRO A 195 0.46 -7.86 -8.67
C PRO A 195 -0.45 -8.23 -9.83
N LEU A 196 -1.16 -7.25 -10.42
CA LEU A 196 -2.03 -7.48 -11.57
C LEU A 196 -1.28 -8.18 -12.70
N MET A 197 -0.05 -7.78 -12.99
CA MET A 197 0.75 -8.34 -14.10
C MET A 197 1.18 -9.79 -13.89
N LEU A 198 1.13 -10.31 -12.66
CA LEU A 198 1.41 -11.72 -12.38
C LEU A 198 0.37 -12.67 -13.02
N CYS A 199 -0.83 -12.17 -13.36
CA CYS A 199 -1.88 -12.93 -14.06
C CYS A 199 -1.46 -13.40 -15.46
N LEU A 200 -0.41 -12.83 -16.04
CA LEU A 200 0.13 -13.30 -17.32
C LEU A 200 0.57 -14.77 -17.25
N SER A 201 0.91 -15.29 -16.06
CA SER A 201 1.15 -16.72 -15.86
C SER A 201 -0.07 -17.57 -16.19
N VAL A 202 -1.28 -17.11 -15.87
CA VAL A 202 -2.54 -17.79 -16.19
C VAL A 202 -2.79 -17.75 -17.70
N TRP A 203 -2.61 -16.59 -18.34
CA TRP A 203 -2.77 -16.45 -19.78
C TRP A 203 -1.82 -17.37 -20.56
N ILE A 204 -0.55 -17.45 -20.10
CA ILE A 204 0.46 -18.35 -20.70
C ILE A 204 0.06 -19.81 -20.47
N ALA A 205 -0.42 -20.19 -19.28
CA ALA A 205 -0.87 -21.53 -18.98
C ALA A 205 -2.06 -21.94 -19.88
N VAL A 206 -3.03 -21.07 -20.06
CA VAL A 206 -4.16 -21.29 -21.00
C VAL A 206 -3.66 -21.50 -22.42
N LYS A 207 -2.78 -20.61 -22.90
CA LYS A 207 -2.20 -20.73 -24.23
C LYS A 207 -1.39 -22.02 -24.42
N HIS A 208 -0.76 -22.51 -23.37
CA HIS A 208 0.01 -23.76 -23.43
C HIS A 208 -0.88 -25.00 -23.41
N ALA A 209 -2.07 -24.91 -22.81
CA ALA A 209 -3.03 -26.02 -22.72
C ALA A 209 -3.86 -26.21 -24.00
N LEU A 210 -3.96 -25.19 -24.86
CA LEU A 210 -4.67 -25.19 -26.16
C LEU A 210 -3.74 -25.65 -27.30
#